data_7ab1b488e9beab6b5bd002aba8118957
#
_entry.id   7ab1b488e9beab6b5bd002aba8118957
#
_cell.length_a   1.000
_cell.length_b   1.000
_cell.length_c   1.000
_cell.angle_alpha   90.00
_cell.angle_beta   90.00
_cell.angle_gamma   90.00
#
_symmetry.space_group_name_H-M   'P 1'
#
loop_
_entity.id
_entity.type
_entity.pdbx_description
1 polymer ?
#
loop_
_entity_poly.entity_id
_entity_poly.type
_entity_poly.pdbx_seq_one_letter_code
_entity_poly.pdbx_strand_id
1 'polypeptide(L)'
;LFTRLALTRAALLAGFAVACTSSGHKAASDSTVSTATAVTSTGTPAEEPMMNDLGIDTSTAPPTLPTELAAVAEFGENLYDAAKAGKWDNGRAIMDSLDRAARSLPVGANAQSADGLELPRVLDSLRQAVSDRQRVAALQLSNRVTYLAAKMSPGYHPQVPSDIALLDYSGRELEIWSAQRNARMLKRTAADLSRTWDAVRPDVVRHGGTTAAETMDSLVTRVASAKTAAEYARVATPILDHVDVLEGLYTKP
;
A
#
# COMPACT_ATOMS: atom_id res chain seq x y z
N LEU A 1 13.99 20.49 29.15
CA LEU A 1 12.58 20.05 29.31
C LEU A 1 11.91 20.22 27.93
N PHE A 2 12.02 19.22 27.04
CA PHE A 2 11.33 19.24 25.76
C PHE A 2 10.21 18.19 25.82
N THR A 3 9.00 18.68 25.98
CA THR A 3 7.79 17.88 25.88
C THR A 3 7.54 17.62 24.39
N ARG A 4 7.87 16.41 23.92
CA ARG A 4 7.45 15.97 22.60
C ARG A 4 5.97 15.64 22.66
N LEU A 5 5.17 16.47 22.00
CA LEU A 5 3.78 16.16 21.68
C LEU A 5 3.81 15.01 20.68
N ALA A 6 3.47 13.80 21.12
CA ALA A 6 3.22 12.69 20.24
C ALA A 6 1.92 13.00 19.49
N LEU A 7 2.03 13.43 18.23
CA LEU A 7 0.88 13.38 17.32
C LEU A 7 0.58 11.89 17.10
N THR A 8 -0.46 11.43 17.75
CA THR A 8 -1.06 10.13 17.50
C THR A 8 -1.60 10.16 16.07
N ARG A 9 -1.02 9.35 15.18
CA ARG A 9 -1.65 9.04 13.89
C ARG A 9 -3.02 8.44 14.22
N ALA A 10 -4.07 9.24 14.10
CA ALA A 10 -5.44 8.78 14.26
C ALA A 10 -5.85 8.17 12.93
N ALA A 11 -5.72 6.84 12.82
CA ALA A 11 -6.39 6.09 11.77
C ALA A 11 -7.90 6.29 11.95
N LEU A 12 -8.54 6.93 10.99
CA LEU A 12 -10.01 7.04 10.93
C LEU A 12 -10.56 5.66 10.58
N LEU A 13 -10.85 4.85 11.59
CA LEU A 13 -11.68 3.66 11.48
C LEU A 13 -13.13 4.13 11.25
N ALA A 14 -13.57 4.15 10.00
CA ALA A 14 -14.98 4.23 9.66
C ALA A 14 -15.65 2.92 10.08
N GLY A 15 -16.25 2.92 11.26
CA GLY A 15 -17.03 1.80 11.78
C GLY A 15 -18.31 1.63 10.96
N PHE A 16 -18.37 0.60 10.12
CA PHE A 16 -19.63 0.12 9.56
C PHE A 16 -20.27 -0.82 10.57
N ALA A 17 -21.31 -0.32 11.25
CA ALA A 17 -22.23 -1.16 12.00
C ALA A 17 -23.14 -1.91 11.02
N VAL A 18 -22.94 -3.21 10.90
CA VAL A 18 -23.89 -4.10 10.22
C VAL A 18 -24.99 -4.44 11.21
N ALA A 19 -26.16 -3.86 11.02
CA ALA A 19 -27.38 -4.25 11.71
C ALA A 19 -27.97 -5.47 11.00
N CYS A 20 -27.93 -6.64 11.63
CA CYS A 20 -28.70 -7.80 11.27
C CYS A 20 -30.17 -7.57 11.66
N THR A 21 -31.07 -7.47 10.69
CA THR A 21 -32.49 -7.71 10.90
C THR A 21 -32.91 -8.92 10.07
N SER A 22 -33.14 -10.02 10.76
CA SER A 22 -33.83 -11.19 10.27
C SER A 22 -35.34 -10.93 10.21
N SER A 23 -35.97 -11.18 9.06
CA SER A 23 -37.41 -11.46 9.00
C SER A 23 -37.68 -12.38 7.83
N GLY A 24 -38.08 -13.57 8.16
CA GLY A 24 -38.57 -14.57 7.21
C GLY A 24 -40.00 -14.25 6.76
N HIS A 25 -40.32 -14.65 5.56
CA HIS A 25 -41.66 -15.16 5.24
C HIS A 25 -41.61 -16.09 3.99
N LYS A 26 -42.34 -17.07 4.09
CA LYS A 26 -42.71 -18.34 3.54
C LYS A 26 -43.44 -18.22 2.21
N ALA A 27 -43.09 -19.12 1.31
CA ALA A 27 -43.86 -19.89 0.34
C ALA A 27 -45.11 -19.30 -0.39
N ALA A 28 -45.17 -19.47 -1.69
CA ALA A 28 -46.11 -20.39 -2.34
C ALA A 28 -45.91 -20.43 -3.86
N SER A 29 -46.06 -21.61 -4.36
CA SER A 29 -46.14 -22.09 -5.74
C SER A 29 -47.20 -21.36 -6.58
N ASP A 30 -47.00 -21.22 -7.89
CA ASP A 30 -47.91 -21.91 -8.80
C ASP A 30 -47.39 -21.96 -10.25
N SER A 31 -47.71 -23.09 -10.88
CA SER A 31 -47.39 -23.44 -12.25
C SER A 31 -48.49 -22.89 -13.19
N THR A 32 -48.11 -22.44 -14.39
CA THR A 32 -49.00 -22.67 -15.55
C THR A 32 -48.18 -22.77 -16.83
N VAL A 33 -48.39 -23.90 -17.48
CA VAL A 33 -48.02 -24.28 -18.84
C VAL A 33 -48.99 -23.58 -19.81
N SER A 34 -48.54 -23.08 -20.95
CA SER A 34 -49.35 -22.96 -22.16
C SER A 34 -48.54 -22.94 -23.44
N THR A 35 -48.61 -23.98 -24.10
CA THR A 35 -48.73 -24.46 -25.49
C THR A 35 -48.47 -23.45 -26.63
N ALA A 36 -47.69 -23.99 -27.56
CA ALA A 36 -47.39 -23.78 -28.95
C ALA A 36 -48.38 -23.02 -29.84
N THR A 37 -47.82 -22.32 -30.83
CA THR A 37 -48.35 -22.41 -32.24
C THR A 37 -47.21 -22.06 -33.22
N ALA A 38 -46.97 -22.97 -34.15
CA ALA A 38 -46.09 -22.82 -35.31
C ALA A 38 -46.77 -22.04 -36.41
N VAL A 39 -46.03 -21.14 -37.09
CA VAL A 39 -46.38 -20.72 -38.47
C VAL A 39 -45.09 -20.64 -39.28
N THR A 40 -45.08 -21.39 -40.34
CA THR A 40 -44.13 -21.49 -41.44
C THR A 40 -44.26 -20.28 -42.36
N SER A 41 -43.15 -19.67 -42.80
CA SER A 41 -43.07 -19.09 -44.14
C SER A 41 -41.64 -18.86 -44.60
N THR A 42 -41.35 -19.41 -45.73
CA THR A 42 -40.26 -19.37 -46.69
C THR A 42 -39.76 -17.99 -47.04
N GLY A 43 -38.43 -17.87 -47.25
CA GLY A 43 -37.82 -16.79 -48.02
C GLY A 43 -36.32 -16.59 -47.75
N THR A 44 -35.45 -17.25 -48.57
CA THR A 44 -34.04 -16.93 -48.72
C THR A 44 -33.90 -15.69 -49.61
N PRO A 45 -32.96 -14.75 -49.39
CA PRO A 45 -31.59 -14.90 -49.94
C PRO A 45 -30.48 -14.54 -48.94
N ALA A 46 -29.30 -15.00 -49.32
CA ALA A 46 -28.03 -14.89 -48.65
C ALA A 46 -27.65 -13.46 -48.31
N GLU A 47 -27.30 -13.22 -47.07
CA GLU A 47 -26.44 -12.12 -46.64
C GLU A 47 -25.30 -12.69 -45.78
N GLU A 48 -24.12 -12.19 -46.04
CA GLU A 48 -22.83 -12.51 -45.44
C GLU A 48 -22.86 -12.48 -43.91
N PRO A 49 -22.06 -13.32 -43.24
CA PRO A 49 -21.98 -13.25 -41.79
C PRO A 49 -21.21 -11.95 -41.45
N MET A 50 -21.93 -10.93 -41.01
CA MET A 50 -21.40 -9.85 -40.27
C MET A 50 -20.63 -10.44 -39.10
N MET A 51 -19.33 -10.19 -39.04
CA MET A 51 -18.50 -10.42 -37.87
C MET A 51 -19.24 -9.84 -36.66
N ASN A 52 -19.68 -10.72 -35.78
CA ASN A 52 -20.09 -10.32 -34.46
C ASN A 52 -18.95 -9.52 -33.87
N ASP A 53 -19.19 -8.23 -33.73
CA ASP A 53 -18.51 -7.37 -32.79
C ASP A 53 -18.54 -8.10 -31.44
N LEU A 54 -17.46 -8.81 -31.12
CA LEU A 54 -17.18 -9.23 -29.78
C LEU A 54 -17.00 -7.93 -29.01
N GLY A 55 -18.13 -7.47 -28.45
CA GLY A 55 -18.15 -6.37 -27.49
C GLY A 55 -17.19 -6.72 -26.37
N ILE A 56 -15.91 -6.46 -26.60
CA ILE A 56 -14.95 -6.36 -25.52
C ILE A 56 -15.42 -5.14 -24.75
N ASP A 57 -16.16 -5.38 -23.68
CA ASP A 57 -16.49 -4.36 -22.70
C ASP A 57 -15.17 -3.87 -22.07
N THR A 58 -14.55 -2.89 -22.75
CA THR A 58 -13.30 -2.24 -22.33
C THR A 58 -13.54 -1.21 -21.22
N SER A 59 -14.75 -1.16 -20.68
CA SER A 59 -15.11 -0.28 -19.56
C SER A 59 -14.89 -0.96 -18.21
N THR A 60 -13.77 -1.64 -18.03
CA THR A 60 -13.38 -2.05 -16.67
C THR A 60 -12.66 -0.89 -16.02
N ALA A 61 -13.35 -0.20 -15.11
CA ALA A 61 -12.66 0.73 -14.22
C ALA A 61 -11.45 0.02 -13.59
N PRO A 62 -10.30 0.69 -13.47
CA PRO A 62 -9.13 0.05 -12.90
C PRO A 62 -9.47 -0.52 -11.51
N PRO A 63 -8.98 -1.72 -11.17
CA PRO A 63 -9.31 -2.35 -9.90
C PRO A 63 -8.86 -1.47 -8.74
N THR A 64 -9.72 -1.31 -7.74
CA THR A 64 -9.39 -0.59 -6.51
C THR A 64 -8.34 -1.35 -5.71
N LEU A 65 -7.50 -0.62 -4.95
CA LEU A 65 -6.52 -1.24 -4.08
C LEU A 65 -7.23 -2.17 -3.08
N PRO A 66 -6.85 -3.47 -3.00
CA PRO A 66 -7.42 -4.39 -2.02
C PRO A 66 -7.17 -3.88 -0.59
N THR A 67 -8.22 -3.93 0.25
CA THR A 67 -8.12 -3.54 1.65
C THR A 67 -7.06 -4.33 2.41
N GLU A 68 -6.87 -5.59 2.02
CA GLU A 68 -5.86 -6.48 2.59
C GLU A 68 -4.43 -6.01 2.26
N LEU A 69 -4.20 -5.50 1.04
CA LEU A 69 -2.89 -4.97 0.67
C LEU A 69 -2.59 -3.65 1.38
N ALA A 70 -3.59 -2.78 1.54
CA ALA A 70 -3.48 -1.58 2.35
C ALA A 70 -3.17 -1.93 3.82
N ALA A 71 -3.86 -2.94 4.38
CA ALA A 71 -3.63 -3.43 5.74
C ALA A 71 -2.23 -4.03 5.92
N VAL A 72 -1.68 -4.73 4.92
CA VAL A 72 -0.28 -5.22 4.95
C VAL A 72 0.70 -4.06 5.07
N ALA A 73 0.51 -2.98 4.32
CA ALA A 73 1.34 -1.78 4.42
C ALA A 73 1.26 -1.16 5.82
N GLU A 74 0.04 -0.89 6.31
CA GLU A 74 -0.22 -0.28 7.61
C GLU A 74 0.36 -1.12 8.77
N PHE A 75 0.15 -2.44 8.76
CA PHE A 75 0.72 -3.30 9.81
C PHE A 75 2.25 -3.38 9.74
N GLY A 76 2.86 -3.30 8.55
CA GLY A 76 4.29 -3.16 8.38
C GLY A 76 4.83 -1.92 9.10
N GLU A 77 4.19 -0.78 8.92
CA GLU A 77 4.54 0.49 9.57
C GLU A 77 4.34 0.44 11.08
N ASN A 78 3.18 -0.02 11.53
CA ASN A 78 2.86 -0.16 12.95
C ASN A 78 3.86 -1.09 13.68
N LEU A 79 4.32 -2.13 12.98
CA LEU A 79 5.30 -3.06 13.54
C LEU A 79 6.70 -2.43 13.60
N TYR A 80 7.08 -1.63 12.59
CA TYR A 80 8.29 -0.81 12.64
C TYR A 80 8.31 0.08 13.87
N ASP A 81 7.22 0.81 14.14
CA ASP A 81 7.11 1.70 15.28
C ASP A 81 7.11 0.95 16.62
N ALA A 82 6.43 -0.21 16.70
CA ALA A 82 6.46 -1.06 17.87
C ALA A 82 7.88 -1.56 18.18
N ALA A 83 8.61 -2.02 17.16
CA ALA A 83 10.00 -2.47 17.29
C ALA A 83 10.94 -1.31 17.65
N LYS A 84 10.74 -0.13 17.06
CA LYS A 84 11.48 1.09 17.37
C LYS A 84 11.31 1.51 18.82
N ALA A 85 10.09 1.39 19.35
CA ALA A 85 9.75 1.68 20.73
C ALA A 85 10.05 0.54 21.73
N GLY A 86 10.45 -0.66 21.26
CA GLY A 86 10.67 -1.84 22.09
C GLY A 86 9.39 -2.45 22.66
N LYS A 87 8.22 -2.15 22.07
CA LYS A 87 6.90 -2.63 22.52
C LYS A 87 6.60 -4.01 21.92
N TRP A 88 7.33 -5.03 22.36
CA TRP A 88 7.33 -6.38 21.77
C TRP A 88 5.99 -7.11 21.86
N ASP A 89 5.23 -6.92 22.97
CA ASP A 89 3.91 -7.54 23.13
C ASP A 89 2.92 -6.97 22.11
N ASN A 90 2.93 -5.66 21.90
CA ASN A 90 2.18 -5.01 20.84
C ASN A 90 2.66 -5.47 19.46
N GLY A 91 3.99 -5.58 19.26
CA GLY A 91 4.58 -6.08 18.02
C GLY A 91 4.07 -7.48 17.65
N ARG A 92 3.92 -8.38 18.62
CA ARG A 92 3.34 -9.73 18.37
C ARG A 92 1.87 -9.64 17.92
N ALA A 93 1.06 -8.83 18.59
CA ALA A 93 -0.35 -8.66 18.22
C ALA A 93 -0.51 -8.06 16.80
N ILE A 94 0.36 -7.10 16.44
CA ILE A 94 0.42 -6.54 15.08
C ILE A 94 0.85 -7.61 14.07
N MET A 95 1.85 -8.44 14.40
CA MET A 95 2.32 -9.52 13.54
C MET A 95 1.19 -10.51 13.21
N ASP A 96 0.38 -10.90 14.20
CA ASP A 96 -0.78 -11.76 13.98
C ASP A 96 -1.81 -11.13 13.03
N SER A 97 -1.99 -9.82 13.08
CA SER A 97 -2.88 -9.08 12.19
C SER A 97 -2.32 -8.98 10.78
N LEU A 98 -1.02 -8.70 10.66
CA LEU A 98 -0.27 -8.70 9.40
C LEU A 98 -0.35 -10.06 8.69
N ASP A 99 -0.16 -11.15 9.44
CA ASP A 99 -0.28 -12.51 8.91
C ASP A 99 -1.68 -12.82 8.37
N ARG A 100 -2.72 -12.35 9.05
CA ARG A 100 -4.10 -12.50 8.56
C ARG A 100 -4.33 -11.72 7.27
N ALA A 101 -3.93 -10.46 7.23
CA ALA A 101 -4.05 -9.62 6.04
C ALA A 101 -3.31 -10.23 4.84
N ALA A 102 -2.06 -10.67 5.05
CA ALA A 102 -1.26 -11.25 3.98
C ALA A 102 -1.85 -12.58 3.44
N ARG A 103 -2.43 -13.43 4.29
CA ARG A 103 -3.12 -14.67 3.84
C ARG A 103 -4.42 -14.39 3.09
N SER A 104 -5.04 -13.24 3.30
CA SER A 104 -6.28 -12.84 2.64
C SER A 104 -6.06 -12.03 1.36
N LEU A 105 -4.80 -11.82 0.94
CA LEU A 105 -4.51 -11.14 -0.31
C LEU A 105 -5.15 -11.88 -1.50
N PRO A 106 -5.83 -11.16 -2.41
CA PRO A 106 -6.46 -11.77 -3.58
C PRO A 106 -5.46 -12.54 -4.45
N VAL A 107 -5.84 -13.75 -4.87
CA VAL A 107 -5.07 -14.53 -5.84
C VAL A 107 -5.09 -13.81 -7.19
N GLY A 108 -3.96 -13.37 -7.68
CA GLY A 108 -3.85 -12.70 -8.99
C GLY A 108 -3.33 -11.26 -8.93
N ALA A 109 -3.52 -10.59 -7.81
CA ALA A 109 -3.07 -9.22 -7.63
C ALA A 109 -1.57 -9.15 -7.34
N ASN A 110 -0.73 -9.16 -8.36
CA ASN A 110 0.74 -9.10 -8.19
C ASN A 110 1.33 -10.17 -7.23
N ALA A 111 0.51 -11.11 -6.73
CA ALA A 111 0.94 -12.20 -5.87
C ALA A 111 1.99 -13.11 -6.57
N GLN A 112 1.95 -13.17 -7.90
CA GLN A 112 2.92 -13.89 -8.74
C GLN A 112 4.11 -13.02 -9.17
N SER A 113 4.13 -11.73 -8.84
CA SER A 113 5.29 -10.87 -9.05
C SER A 113 6.45 -11.30 -8.13
N ALA A 114 7.67 -10.89 -8.48
CA ALA A 114 8.83 -11.15 -7.63
C ALA A 114 8.63 -10.62 -6.19
N ASP A 115 8.00 -9.46 -6.06
CA ASP A 115 7.69 -8.84 -4.76
C ASP A 115 6.63 -9.63 -3.99
N GLY A 116 5.56 -10.10 -4.66
CA GLY A 116 4.54 -10.95 -4.05
C GLY A 116 5.08 -12.31 -3.59
N LEU A 117 6.00 -12.91 -4.35
CA LEU A 117 6.66 -14.17 -3.99
C LEU A 117 7.68 -14.01 -2.85
N GLU A 118 8.22 -12.80 -2.65
CA GLU A 118 9.13 -12.49 -1.55
C GLU A 118 8.39 -12.31 -0.21
N LEU A 119 7.18 -11.74 -0.23
CA LEU A 119 6.44 -11.37 0.97
C LEU A 119 6.33 -12.49 2.01
N PRO A 120 5.95 -13.74 1.69
CA PRO A 120 5.85 -14.81 2.68
C PRO A 120 7.17 -15.07 3.43
N ARG A 121 8.31 -15.05 2.72
CA ARG A 121 9.64 -15.27 3.32
C ARG A 121 10.03 -14.12 4.26
N VAL A 122 9.68 -12.89 3.89
CA VAL A 122 9.91 -11.71 4.74
C VAL A 122 9.07 -11.81 6.00
N LEU A 123 7.79 -12.22 5.90
CA LEU A 123 6.90 -12.40 7.05
C LEU A 123 7.39 -13.49 8.01
N ASP A 124 7.88 -14.62 7.50
CA ASP A 124 8.44 -15.68 8.34
C ASP A 124 9.67 -15.18 9.12
N SER A 125 10.58 -14.48 8.45
CA SER A 125 11.75 -13.89 9.08
C SER A 125 11.39 -12.80 10.09
N LEU A 126 10.38 -11.98 9.77
CA LEU A 126 9.89 -10.91 10.64
C LEU A 126 9.26 -11.48 11.91
N ARG A 127 8.46 -12.53 11.80
CA ARG A 127 7.85 -13.22 12.95
C ARG A 127 8.92 -13.73 13.91
N GLN A 128 9.98 -14.34 13.37
CA GLN A 128 11.12 -14.79 14.17
C GLN A 128 11.81 -13.60 14.85
N ALA A 129 12.09 -12.51 14.11
CA ALA A 129 12.75 -11.33 14.65
C ALA A 129 11.94 -10.66 15.77
N VAL A 130 10.61 -10.62 15.66
CA VAL A 130 9.71 -10.09 16.70
C VAL A 130 9.67 -11.00 17.92
N SER A 131 9.58 -12.33 17.71
CA SER A 131 9.61 -13.32 18.78
C SER A 131 10.89 -13.22 19.61
N ASP A 132 12.03 -13.12 18.93
CA ASP A 132 13.36 -13.07 19.54
C ASP A 132 13.78 -11.66 19.99
N ARG A 133 12.89 -10.68 19.81
CA ARG A 133 13.14 -9.26 20.11
C ARG A 133 14.38 -8.68 19.41
N GLN A 134 14.66 -9.15 18.22
CA GLN A 134 15.80 -8.71 17.40
C GLN A 134 15.48 -7.36 16.74
N ARG A 135 15.72 -6.28 17.48
CA ARG A 135 15.27 -4.92 17.09
C ARG A 135 15.69 -4.51 15.67
N VAL A 136 16.95 -4.69 15.32
CA VAL A 136 17.46 -4.26 14.00
C VAL A 136 16.79 -5.07 12.88
N ALA A 137 16.71 -6.38 13.03
CA ALA A 137 16.06 -7.27 12.07
C ALA A 137 14.56 -6.93 11.95
N ALA A 138 13.88 -6.72 13.07
CA ALA A 138 12.47 -6.35 13.07
C ALA A 138 12.23 -5.01 12.33
N LEU A 139 13.06 -3.98 12.55
CA LEU A 139 12.99 -2.70 11.84
C LEU A 139 13.20 -2.87 10.33
N GLN A 140 14.23 -3.63 9.93
CA GLN A 140 14.54 -3.86 8.51
C GLN A 140 13.44 -4.64 7.80
N LEU A 141 12.94 -5.71 8.44
CA LEU A 141 11.95 -6.60 7.83
C LEU A 141 10.55 -5.97 7.79
N SER A 142 10.14 -5.23 8.84
CA SER A 142 8.87 -4.49 8.80
C SER A 142 8.89 -3.39 7.73
N ASN A 143 9.99 -2.65 7.60
CA ASN A 143 10.16 -1.69 6.52
C ASN A 143 10.17 -2.37 5.13
N ARG A 144 10.72 -3.60 5.02
CA ARG A 144 10.66 -4.39 3.78
C ARG A 144 9.23 -4.79 3.43
N VAL A 145 8.38 -5.11 4.41
CA VAL A 145 6.94 -5.38 4.19
C VAL A 145 6.26 -4.16 3.57
N THR A 146 6.48 -2.95 4.11
CA THR A 146 5.95 -1.70 3.55
C THR A 146 6.40 -1.49 2.11
N TYR A 147 7.69 -1.72 1.83
CA TYR A 147 8.23 -1.66 0.46
C TYR A 147 7.51 -2.63 -0.48
N LEU A 148 7.35 -3.89 -0.09
CA LEU A 148 6.71 -4.91 -0.92
C LEU A 148 5.25 -4.55 -1.19
N ALA A 149 4.51 -4.08 -0.19
CA ALA A 149 3.14 -3.61 -0.37
C ALA A 149 3.06 -2.44 -1.35
N ALA A 150 3.97 -1.44 -1.25
CA ALA A 150 4.05 -0.34 -2.18
C ALA A 150 4.36 -0.81 -3.61
N LYS A 151 5.25 -1.80 -3.78
CA LYS A 151 5.60 -2.38 -5.09
C LYS A 151 4.50 -3.24 -5.70
N MET A 152 3.62 -3.79 -4.88
CA MET A 152 2.45 -4.55 -5.33
C MET A 152 1.24 -3.67 -5.68
N SER A 153 1.24 -2.40 -5.29
CA SER A 153 0.11 -1.48 -5.42
C SER A 153 -0.13 -0.88 -6.82
N PRO A 154 0.86 -0.67 -7.72
CA PRO A 154 0.66 0.14 -8.94
C PRO A 154 -0.44 -0.37 -9.88
N GLY A 155 -0.72 -1.68 -9.89
CA GLY A 155 -1.79 -2.28 -10.70
C GLY A 155 -3.21 -1.93 -10.25
N TYR A 156 -3.36 -1.27 -9.09
CA TYR A 156 -4.66 -0.97 -8.47
C TYR A 156 -5.01 0.51 -8.44
N HIS A 157 -4.18 1.38 -8.99
CA HIS A 157 -4.39 2.84 -8.95
C HIS A 157 -4.73 3.35 -7.53
N PRO A 158 -3.82 3.20 -6.56
CA PRO A 158 -4.07 3.67 -5.20
C PRO A 158 -4.30 5.17 -5.18
N GLN A 159 -5.14 5.65 -4.25
CA GLN A 159 -5.45 7.08 -4.11
C GLN A 159 -4.18 7.90 -3.85
N VAL A 160 -3.30 7.41 -3.00
CA VAL A 160 -1.95 7.97 -2.80
C VAL A 160 -0.98 7.20 -3.70
N PRO A 161 -0.21 7.87 -4.57
CA PRO A 161 0.78 7.20 -5.41
C PRO A 161 1.73 6.33 -4.60
N SER A 162 2.01 5.11 -5.08
CA SER A 162 2.91 4.17 -4.38
C SER A 162 4.34 4.73 -4.21
N ASP A 163 4.75 5.66 -5.09
CA ASP A 163 6.03 6.35 -4.94
C ASP A 163 6.11 7.19 -3.66
N ILE A 164 4.99 7.72 -3.15
CA ILE A 164 4.95 8.42 -1.85
C ILE A 164 5.27 7.43 -0.73
N ALA A 165 4.68 6.22 -0.74
CA ALA A 165 5.02 5.17 0.22
C ALA A 165 6.49 4.70 0.11
N LEU A 166 7.08 4.75 -1.10
CA LEU A 166 8.50 4.47 -1.30
C LEU A 166 9.43 5.58 -0.75
N LEU A 167 8.96 6.82 -0.67
CA LEU A 167 9.68 7.89 0.05
C LEU A 167 9.68 7.62 1.56
N ASP A 168 8.54 7.20 2.13
CA ASP A 168 8.45 6.80 3.54
C ASP A 168 9.40 5.63 3.85
N TYR A 169 9.35 4.57 3.01
CA TYR A 169 10.31 3.48 3.08
C TYR A 169 11.76 3.96 3.12
N SER A 170 12.11 4.89 2.22
CA SER A 170 13.48 5.43 2.13
C SER A 170 13.86 6.25 3.36
N GLY A 171 12.94 7.02 3.92
CA GLY A 171 13.13 7.75 5.18
C GLY A 171 13.48 6.82 6.34
N ARG A 172 12.75 5.68 6.47
CA ARG A 172 13.03 4.65 7.48
C ARG A 172 14.36 3.93 7.22
N GLU A 173 14.71 3.67 5.95
CA GLU A 173 16.05 3.15 5.60
C GLU A 173 17.17 4.09 6.06
N LEU A 174 17.00 5.40 5.89
CA LEU A 174 17.98 6.39 6.40
C LEU A 174 18.11 6.31 7.93
N GLU A 175 17.02 6.16 8.68
CA GLU A 175 17.08 5.95 10.14
C GLU A 175 17.84 4.68 10.50
N ILE A 176 17.49 3.54 9.87
CA ILE A 176 18.09 2.23 10.14
C ILE A 176 19.59 2.26 9.87
N TRP A 177 19.97 2.70 8.67
CA TRP A 177 21.37 2.65 8.22
C TRP A 177 22.25 3.71 8.90
N SER A 178 21.65 4.83 9.31
CA SER A 178 22.37 5.84 10.13
C SER A 178 22.71 5.29 11.50
N ALA A 179 21.76 4.61 12.16
CA ALA A 179 22.00 3.95 13.44
C ALA A 179 23.09 2.88 13.36
N GLN A 180 23.16 2.17 12.24
CA GLN A 180 24.16 1.14 11.97
C GLN A 180 25.48 1.70 11.38
N ARG A 181 25.52 2.99 11.07
CA ARG A 181 26.66 3.66 10.41
C ARG A 181 27.09 3.00 9.10
N ASN A 182 26.11 2.45 8.34
CA ASN A 182 26.37 1.76 7.09
C ASN A 182 26.42 2.76 5.92
N ALA A 183 27.61 3.31 5.67
CA ALA A 183 27.81 4.34 4.64
C ALA A 183 27.43 3.87 3.21
N ARG A 184 27.60 2.59 2.89
CA ARG A 184 27.24 2.05 1.58
C ARG A 184 25.72 2.06 1.39
N MET A 185 24.96 1.59 2.38
CA MET A 185 23.50 1.56 2.32
C MET A 185 22.93 2.98 2.35
N LEU A 186 23.48 3.89 3.16
CA LEU A 186 23.08 5.29 3.18
C LEU A 186 23.20 5.97 1.81
N LYS A 187 24.30 5.77 1.10
CA LYS A 187 24.47 6.30 -0.26
C LYS A 187 23.48 5.69 -1.26
N ARG A 188 23.21 4.41 -1.15
CA ARG A 188 22.21 3.74 -2.00
C ARG A 188 20.82 4.29 -1.73
N THR A 189 20.41 4.34 -0.47
CA THR A 189 19.10 4.88 -0.07
C THR A 189 18.93 6.34 -0.50
N ALA A 190 19.97 7.16 -0.39
CA ALA A 190 19.93 8.54 -0.86
C ALA A 190 19.68 8.64 -2.37
N ALA A 191 20.33 7.79 -3.16
CA ALA A 191 20.12 7.76 -4.61
C ALA A 191 18.74 7.23 -4.98
N ASP A 192 18.24 6.21 -4.27
CA ASP A 192 16.90 5.64 -4.48
C ASP A 192 15.82 6.68 -4.13
N LEU A 193 15.94 7.38 -3.00
CA LEU A 193 15.05 8.45 -2.58
C LEU A 193 14.99 9.59 -3.62
N SER A 194 16.15 10.04 -4.12
CA SER A 194 16.17 11.09 -5.15
C SER A 194 15.43 10.64 -6.41
N ARG A 195 15.66 9.42 -6.91
CA ARG A 195 14.96 8.91 -8.11
C ARG A 195 13.45 8.79 -7.90
N THR A 196 13.03 8.30 -6.74
CA THR A 196 11.61 8.18 -6.40
C THR A 196 10.97 9.57 -6.35
N TRP A 197 11.66 10.55 -5.74
CA TRP A 197 11.17 11.91 -5.69
C TRP A 197 11.05 12.53 -7.10
N ASP A 198 12.08 12.41 -7.92
CA ASP A 198 12.07 12.93 -9.30
C ASP A 198 10.89 12.37 -10.10
N ALA A 199 10.52 11.11 -9.89
CA ALA A 199 9.40 10.48 -10.57
C ALA A 199 8.03 11.01 -10.11
N VAL A 200 7.81 11.20 -8.80
CA VAL A 200 6.50 11.57 -8.25
C VAL A 200 6.29 13.09 -8.14
N ARG A 201 7.36 13.88 -8.10
CA ARG A 201 7.30 15.34 -7.95
C ARG A 201 6.33 16.04 -8.91
N PRO A 202 6.30 15.74 -10.23
CA PRO A 202 5.36 16.39 -11.15
C PRO A 202 3.90 16.10 -10.76
N ASP A 203 3.62 14.92 -10.22
CA ASP A 203 2.28 14.55 -9.78
C ASP A 203 1.86 15.32 -8.53
N VAL A 204 2.73 15.44 -7.54
CA VAL A 204 2.54 16.27 -6.34
C VAL A 204 2.19 17.71 -6.72
N VAL A 205 2.92 18.30 -7.68
CA VAL A 205 2.64 19.68 -8.15
C VAL A 205 1.28 19.77 -8.83
N ARG A 206 0.89 18.79 -9.65
CA ARG A 206 -0.45 18.74 -10.29
C ARG A 206 -1.58 18.67 -9.28
N HIS A 207 -1.35 18.05 -8.11
CA HIS A 207 -2.31 17.99 -7.00
C HIS A 207 -2.26 19.22 -6.08
N GLY A 208 -1.68 20.34 -6.55
CA GLY A 208 -1.63 21.61 -5.81
C GLY A 208 -0.56 21.66 -4.72
N GLY A 209 0.34 20.67 -4.67
CA GLY A 209 1.38 20.56 -3.66
C GLY A 209 2.69 21.33 -3.99
N THR A 210 2.64 22.47 -4.67
CA THR A 210 3.86 23.21 -5.05
C THR A 210 4.77 23.51 -3.87
N THR A 211 4.24 24.07 -2.77
CA THR A 211 5.03 24.38 -1.56
C THR A 211 5.57 23.12 -0.89
N ALA A 212 4.78 22.04 -0.88
CA ALA A 212 5.22 20.76 -0.36
C ALA A 212 6.35 20.18 -1.23
N ALA A 213 6.26 20.33 -2.56
CA ALA A 213 7.31 19.89 -3.47
C ALA A 213 8.63 20.67 -3.26
N GLU A 214 8.57 21.99 -3.06
CA GLU A 214 9.76 22.81 -2.77
C GLU A 214 10.43 22.41 -1.45
N THR A 215 9.64 22.06 -0.43
CA THR A 215 10.16 21.55 0.84
C THR A 215 10.85 20.22 0.65
N MET A 216 10.23 19.28 -0.09
CA MET A 216 10.85 17.97 -0.37
C MET A 216 12.10 18.11 -1.23
N ASP A 217 12.14 19.01 -2.24
CA ASP A 217 13.33 19.34 -3.02
C ASP A 217 14.52 19.70 -2.11
N SER A 218 14.24 20.52 -1.09
CA SER A 218 15.25 20.93 -0.11
C SER A 218 15.74 19.75 0.74
N LEU A 219 14.83 18.86 1.18
CA LEU A 219 15.18 17.67 1.95
C LEU A 219 16.01 16.68 1.13
N VAL A 220 15.62 16.43 -0.11
CA VAL A 220 16.34 15.54 -1.05
C VAL A 220 17.75 16.10 -1.32
N THR A 221 17.89 17.41 -1.53
CA THR A 221 19.19 18.07 -1.69
C THR A 221 20.09 17.87 -0.46
N ARG A 222 19.52 17.97 0.75
CA ARG A 222 20.26 17.72 2.00
C ARG A 222 20.69 16.26 2.12
N VAL A 223 19.85 15.31 1.73
CA VAL A 223 20.21 13.88 1.70
C VAL A 223 21.33 13.62 0.69
N ALA A 224 21.23 14.16 -0.52
CA ALA A 224 22.24 13.99 -1.56
C ALA A 224 23.62 14.58 -1.17
N SER A 225 23.64 15.65 -0.37
CA SER A 225 24.87 16.29 0.09
C SER A 225 25.45 15.69 1.38
N ALA A 226 24.71 14.84 2.11
CA ALA A 226 25.14 14.23 3.34
C ALA A 226 26.37 13.32 3.15
N LYS A 227 27.33 13.39 4.07
CA LYS A 227 28.59 12.62 4.02
C LYS A 227 28.73 11.64 5.18
N THR A 228 28.05 11.90 6.28
CA THR A 228 28.18 11.14 7.53
C THR A 228 26.83 10.53 7.96
N ALA A 229 26.86 9.43 8.71
CA ALA A 229 25.65 8.84 9.29
C ALA A 229 24.84 9.83 10.13
N ALA A 230 25.52 10.74 10.84
CA ALA A 230 24.87 11.78 11.65
C ALA A 230 24.11 12.81 10.78
N GLU A 231 24.63 13.16 9.62
CA GLU A 231 23.94 14.05 8.67
C GLU A 231 22.69 13.39 8.09
N TYR A 232 22.79 12.12 7.65
CA TYR A 232 21.64 11.36 7.20
C TYR A 232 20.57 11.22 8.30
N ALA A 233 20.97 10.91 9.54
CA ALA A 233 20.04 10.80 10.67
C ALA A 233 19.25 12.10 10.93
N ARG A 234 19.89 13.28 10.74
CA ARG A 234 19.22 14.58 10.92
C ARG A 234 18.15 14.88 9.88
N VAL A 235 18.22 14.24 8.72
CA VAL A 235 17.27 14.48 7.61
C VAL A 235 16.18 13.40 7.57
N ALA A 236 16.41 12.21 8.13
CA ALA A 236 15.48 11.10 8.07
C ALA A 236 14.10 11.43 8.66
N THR A 237 14.04 11.92 9.92
CA THR A 237 12.76 12.31 10.53
C THR A 237 12.06 13.45 9.77
N PRO A 238 12.71 14.56 9.37
CA PRO A 238 12.09 15.57 8.52
C PRO A 238 11.50 15.03 7.20
N ILE A 239 12.12 14.00 6.60
CA ILE A 239 11.55 13.36 5.40
C ILE A 239 10.26 12.62 5.76
N LEU A 240 10.27 11.80 6.81
CA LEU A 240 9.10 11.05 7.26
C LEU A 240 7.93 11.99 7.62
N ASP A 241 8.21 13.05 8.38
CA ASP A 241 7.20 14.06 8.72
C ASP A 241 6.62 14.74 7.47
N HIS A 242 7.46 14.92 6.43
CA HIS A 242 7.02 15.59 5.21
C HIS A 242 6.27 14.64 4.25
N VAL A 243 6.55 13.35 4.28
CA VAL A 243 5.76 12.35 3.55
C VAL A 243 4.31 12.36 4.02
N ASP A 244 4.03 12.51 5.32
CA ASP A 244 2.66 12.67 5.85
C ASP A 244 1.95 13.90 5.23
N VAL A 245 2.69 14.99 4.98
CA VAL A 245 2.15 16.18 4.29
C VAL A 245 1.82 15.88 2.82
N LEU A 246 2.69 15.12 2.14
CA LEU A 246 2.46 14.71 0.75
C LEU A 246 1.23 13.79 0.64
N GLU A 247 1.09 12.80 1.51
CA GLU A 247 -0.09 11.91 1.56
C GLU A 247 -1.39 12.70 1.74
N GLY A 248 -1.34 13.73 2.59
CA GLY A 248 -2.45 14.62 2.85
C GLY A 248 -2.96 15.39 1.61
N LEU A 249 -2.17 15.52 0.54
CA LEU A 249 -2.61 16.17 -0.70
C LEU A 249 -3.60 15.30 -1.48
N TYR A 250 -3.50 13.99 -1.36
CA TYR A 250 -4.31 13.02 -2.09
C TYR A 250 -5.54 12.54 -1.31
N THR A 251 -5.56 12.75 0.02
CA THR A 251 -6.63 12.27 0.89
C THR A 251 -7.63 13.36 1.28
N LYS A 252 -7.38 14.61 0.90
CA LYS A 252 -8.35 15.70 1.11
C LYS A 252 -9.53 15.57 0.14
N PRO A 253 -10.77 15.70 0.63
CA PRO A 253 -11.97 15.73 -0.21
C PRO A 253 -12.02 16.94 -1.12
#